data_14c18bf9d9631e114a836d794322a45f
#
_entry.id   14c18bf9d9631e114a836d794322a45f
#
_cell.length_a   1.000
_cell.length_b   1.000
_cell.length_c   1.000
_cell.angle_alpha   90.00
_cell.angle_beta   90.00
_cell.angle_gamma   90.00
#
_symmetry.space_group_name_H-M   'P 1'
#
loop_
_entity.id
_entity.type
_entity.pdbx_description
1 polymer ?
#
loop_
_entity_poly.entity_id
_entity_poly.type
_entity_poly.pdbx_seq_one_letter_code
_entity_poly.pdbx_strand_id
1 'polypeptide(L)'
;DTATTEIYSLSLHDALPIYNAFVDALLAAETADIHGFEETKVFEGCMPVESMARRGRMVLAFGPMKPVGLRDPRTGKDNYAVVQLRRDNAEGTLYNIVGFQTHLTFGEQKRVFSMIPALREAEFVRYGVMHRNTYLDSPRLLDRYYRLKSDPRIAFAGQMTGVEGYVESCASGFLAGIELARRLKGQAPLDLPRETAIGALGLYVSNESVADFQPMNVNFGIIPPLDHRVKGKRNKNAELSQRSLAILDTIKEEVLSL
;
A
#
# COMPACT_ATOMS: atom_id res chain seq x y z
N ASP A 1 6.32 15.48 -14.30
CA ASP A 1 7.37 15.86 -13.33
C ASP A 1 7.75 14.64 -12.54
N THR A 2 8.84 13.98 -12.94
CA THR A 2 9.43 12.89 -12.17
C THR A 2 10.10 13.51 -10.95
N ALA A 3 9.55 13.23 -9.76
CA ALA A 3 10.20 13.61 -8.50
C ALA A 3 11.65 13.11 -8.52
N THR A 4 12.61 14.01 -8.40
CA THR A 4 14.03 13.66 -8.41
C THR A 4 14.32 12.83 -7.17
N THR A 5 14.71 11.57 -7.37
CA THR A 5 15.10 10.65 -6.31
C THR A 5 16.61 10.61 -6.24
N GLU A 6 17.17 10.99 -5.11
CA GLU A 6 18.61 10.86 -4.86
C GLU A 6 18.92 9.50 -4.24
N ILE A 7 19.95 8.84 -4.75
CA ILE A 7 20.36 7.50 -4.34
C ILE A 7 21.80 7.56 -3.89
N TYR A 8 22.01 7.20 -2.63
CA TYR A 8 23.35 7.01 -2.08
C TYR A 8 23.70 5.53 -2.11
N SER A 9 24.75 5.19 -2.83
CA SER A 9 25.25 3.83 -2.96
C SER A 9 26.61 3.66 -2.32
N LEU A 10 26.80 2.53 -1.63
CA LEU A 10 28.08 2.05 -1.13
C LEU A 10 28.44 0.76 -1.85
N SER A 11 29.73 0.44 -1.94
CA SER A 11 30.16 -0.86 -2.44
C SER A 11 29.57 -1.98 -1.57
N LEU A 12 29.39 -3.18 -2.14
CA LEU A 12 28.86 -4.32 -1.39
C LEU A 12 29.72 -4.61 -0.13
N HIS A 13 31.02 -4.46 -0.25
CA HIS A 13 31.97 -4.71 0.85
C HIS A 13 31.81 -3.70 1.99
N ASP A 14 31.58 -2.43 1.69
CA ASP A 14 31.42 -1.37 2.69
C ASP A 14 29.99 -1.31 3.22
N ALA A 15 29.01 -1.62 2.38
CA ALA A 15 27.59 -1.54 2.72
C ALA A 15 27.16 -2.62 3.72
N LEU A 16 27.70 -3.84 3.63
CA LEU A 16 27.25 -4.97 4.46
C LEU A 16 27.51 -4.77 5.96
N PRO A 17 28.69 -4.33 6.42
CA PRO A 17 28.91 -4.03 7.84
C PRO A 17 28.00 -2.91 8.34
N ILE A 18 27.83 -1.84 7.57
CA ILE A 18 26.95 -0.71 7.92
C ILE A 18 25.51 -1.16 8.00
N TYR A 19 25.05 -1.93 7.02
CA TYR A 19 23.71 -2.50 6.99
C TYR A 19 23.43 -3.38 8.21
N ASN A 20 24.35 -4.28 8.55
CA ASN A 20 24.20 -5.15 9.71
C ASN A 20 24.15 -4.34 11.02
N ALA A 21 25.05 -3.37 11.19
CA ALA A 21 25.04 -2.49 12.35
C ALA A 21 23.73 -1.67 12.45
N PHE A 22 23.21 -1.19 11.32
CA PHE A 22 21.92 -0.50 11.24
C PHE A 22 20.77 -1.41 11.65
N VAL A 23 20.71 -2.65 11.15
CA VAL A 23 19.69 -3.63 11.52
C VAL A 23 19.77 -3.97 13.01
N ASP A 24 20.97 -4.17 13.56
CA ASP A 24 21.15 -4.42 14.99
C ASP A 24 20.67 -3.23 15.85
N ALA A 25 20.96 -2.01 15.43
CA ALA A 25 20.50 -0.80 16.09
C ALA A 25 18.96 -0.65 16.03
N LEU A 26 18.33 -0.99 14.90
CA LEU A 26 16.88 -1.03 14.77
C LEU A 26 16.24 -2.03 15.73
N LEU A 27 16.82 -3.23 15.84
CA LEU A 27 16.29 -4.29 16.70
C LEU A 27 16.42 -3.98 18.19
N ALA A 28 17.44 -3.21 18.56
CA ALA A 28 17.72 -2.79 19.93
C ALA A 28 17.05 -1.45 20.32
N ALA A 29 16.47 -0.75 19.35
CA ALA A 29 15.94 0.59 19.56
C ALA A 29 14.67 0.60 20.40
N GLU A 30 14.50 1.64 21.20
CA GLU A 30 13.30 1.90 22.00
C GLU A 30 12.16 2.36 21.08
N THR A 31 10.99 1.74 21.28
CA THR A 31 9.77 2.13 20.58
C THR A 31 8.88 2.96 21.50
N ALA A 32 8.09 3.86 20.90
CA ALA A 32 7.05 4.56 21.63
C ALA A 32 6.01 3.57 22.18
N ASP A 33 5.41 3.91 23.30
CA ASP A 33 4.37 3.09 23.92
C ASP A 33 3.19 2.89 22.94
N ILE A 34 2.84 1.63 22.75
CA ILE A 34 1.64 1.25 22.01
C ILE A 34 0.50 1.25 23.02
N HIS A 35 -0.48 2.12 22.87
CA HIS A 35 -1.64 2.15 23.75
C HIS A 35 -2.40 0.82 23.68
N GLY A 36 -2.92 0.33 24.82
CA GLY A 36 -3.46 -1.02 24.97
C GLY A 36 -4.65 -1.40 24.07
N PHE A 37 -5.25 -0.43 23.36
CA PHE A 37 -6.26 -0.65 22.32
C PHE A 37 -5.68 -0.72 20.90
N GLU A 38 -4.37 -0.53 20.75
CA GLU A 38 -3.66 -0.64 19.48
C GLU A 38 -3.25 -2.09 19.28
N GLU A 39 -3.82 -2.74 18.28
CA GLU A 39 -3.40 -4.08 17.90
C GLU A 39 -1.97 -4.07 17.38
N THR A 40 -1.21 -5.09 17.73
CA THR A 40 0.15 -5.31 17.20
C THR A 40 0.15 -5.69 15.71
N LYS A 41 -1.02 -5.97 15.13
CA LYS A 41 -1.19 -6.27 13.71
C LYS A 41 -1.18 -4.97 12.91
N VAL A 42 -0.16 -4.81 12.08
CA VAL A 42 0.02 -3.67 11.18
C VAL A 42 -0.23 -4.14 9.75
N PHE A 43 -0.91 -3.30 8.95
CA PHE A 43 -1.07 -3.53 7.53
C PHE A 43 0.30 -3.72 6.84
N GLU A 44 0.45 -4.75 6.01
CA GLU A 44 1.73 -5.11 5.38
C GLU A 44 2.38 -3.95 4.61
N GLY A 45 1.59 -3.13 3.93
CA GLY A 45 2.08 -1.97 3.18
C GLY A 45 2.56 -0.80 4.04
N CYS A 46 2.23 -0.79 5.34
CA CYS A 46 2.60 0.24 6.30
C CYS A 46 3.43 -0.32 7.45
N MET A 47 4.04 -1.49 7.28
CA MET A 47 4.79 -2.14 8.34
C MET A 47 6.00 -1.31 8.77
N PRO A 48 6.20 -1.09 10.08
CA PRO A 48 7.38 -0.40 10.60
C PRO A 48 8.68 -1.11 10.24
N VAL A 49 9.74 -0.35 9.98
CA VAL A 49 11.04 -0.90 9.57
C VAL A 49 11.65 -1.82 10.62
N GLU A 50 11.49 -1.51 11.90
CA GLU A 50 11.94 -2.36 13.01
C GLU A 50 11.13 -3.68 13.07
N SER A 51 9.86 -3.66 12.72
CA SER A 51 9.01 -4.87 12.63
C SER A 51 9.41 -5.74 11.43
N MET A 52 9.76 -5.12 10.29
CA MET A 52 10.33 -5.83 9.15
C MET A 52 11.68 -6.46 9.51
N ALA A 53 12.56 -5.73 10.20
CA ALA A 53 13.86 -6.22 10.64
C ALA A 53 13.75 -7.44 11.57
N ARG A 54 12.74 -7.48 12.44
CA ARG A 54 12.45 -8.63 13.32
C ARG A 54 12.06 -9.90 12.55
N ARG A 55 11.48 -9.78 11.36
CA ARG A 55 11.16 -10.93 10.49
C ARG A 55 12.40 -11.54 9.83
N GLY A 56 13.52 -10.83 9.83
CA GLY A 56 14.79 -11.32 9.31
C GLY A 56 15.68 -10.19 8.79
N ARG A 57 16.99 -10.33 8.96
CA ARG A 57 17.97 -9.30 8.57
C ARG A 57 17.84 -8.84 7.11
N MET A 58 17.54 -9.77 6.21
CA MET A 58 17.44 -9.48 4.77
C MET A 58 16.13 -8.83 4.35
N VAL A 59 15.10 -8.81 5.21
CA VAL A 59 13.77 -8.34 4.84
C VAL A 59 13.79 -6.89 4.37
N LEU A 60 14.60 -6.02 5.00
CA LEU A 60 14.72 -4.62 4.57
C LEU A 60 15.36 -4.49 3.18
N ALA A 61 16.36 -5.32 2.85
CA ALA A 61 17.02 -5.31 1.54
C ALA A 61 16.11 -5.85 0.41
N PHE A 62 15.07 -6.61 0.73
CA PHE A 62 14.03 -7.03 -0.21
C PHE A 62 12.77 -6.15 -0.16
N GLY A 63 12.65 -5.30 0.86
CA GLY A 63 11.57 -4.37 1.10
C GLY A 63 11.94 -2.90 0.81
N PRO A 64 11.90 -2.01 1.82
CA PRO A 64 12.11 -0.57 1.63
C PRO A 64 13.52 -0.20 1.18
N MET A 65 14.51 -1.04 1.42
CA MET A 65 15.89 -0.81 1.01
C MET A 65 16.31 -1.61 -0.24
N LYS A 66 15.34 -2.05 -1.03
CA LYS A 66 15.58 -2.89 -2.21
C LYS A 66 16.32 -2.14 -3.33
N PRO A 67 17.47 -2.65 -3.82
CA PRO A 67 18.31 -1.96 -4.79
C PRO A 67 17.88 -2.16 -6.25
N VAL A 68 16.79 -2.86 -6.54
CA VAL A 68 16.40 -3.27 -7.89
C VAL A 68 16.26 -2.09 -8.85
N GLY A 69 17.00 -2.16 -9.95
CA GLY A 69 17.05 -1.11 -10.97
C GLY A 69 17.99 0.06 -10.63
N LEU A 70 18.65 0.03 -9.47
CA LEU A 70 19.48 1.08 -8.96
C LEU A 70 20.96 0.61 -8.88
N ARG A 71 21.66 0.76 -10.00
CA ARG A 71 23.10 0.44 -10.08
C ARG A 71 23.94 1.60 -9.59
N ASP A 72 25.05 1.29 -8.95
CA ASP A 72 26.06 2.30 -8.62
C ASP A 72 26.65 2.87 -9.92
N PRO A 73 26.46 4.16 -10.21
CA PRO A 73 26.93 4.76 -11.46
C PRO A 73 28.46 4.75 -11.61
N ARG A 74 29.21 4.62 -10.49
CA ARG A 74 30.68 4.59 -10.48
C ARG A 74 31.23 3.21 -10.83
N THR A 75 30.55 2.15 -10.42
CA THR A 75 31.03 0.77 -10.55
C THR A 75 30.24 -0.06 -11.54
N GLY A 76 29.03 0.38 -11.91
CA GLY A 76 28.06 -0.36 -12.74
C GLY A 76 27.49 -1.61 -12.07
N LYS A 77 27.82 -1.87 -10.80
CA LYS A 77 27.37 -3.03 -10.03
C LYS A 77 26.07 -2.73 -9.29
N ASP A 78 25.32 -3.78 -8.98
CA ASP A 78 24.15 -3.66 -8.13
C ASP A 78 24.55 -3.36 -6.68
N ASN A 79 23.81 -2.50 -6.02
CA ASN A 79 23.97 -2.19 -4.61
C ASN A 79 23.47 -3.33 -3.72
N TYR A 80 23.99 -3.44 -2.50
CA TYR A 80 23.47 -4.40 -1.51
C TYR A 80 22.11 -3.96 -0.97
N ALA A 81 22.01 -2.71 -0.56
CA ALA A 81 20.80 -2.06 -0.09
C ALA A 81 20.89 -0.57 -0.43
N VAL A 82 19.74 0.07 -0.60
CA VAL A 82 19.65 1.51 -0.89
C VAL A 82 18.63 2.16 0.01
N VAL A 83 18.84 3.43 0.34
CA VAL A 83 17.83 4.28 0.97
C VAL A 83 17.37 5.28 -0.07
N GLN A 84 16.08 5.29 -0.31
CA GLN A 84 15.45 6.22 -1.24
C GLN A 84 15.09 7.51 -0.52
N LEU A 85 15.62 8.63 -1.01
CA LEU A 85 15.25 9.97 -0.58
C LEU A 85 14.43 10.63 -1.68
N ARG A 86 13.20 10.98 -1.37
CA ARG A 86 12.31 11.69 -2.30
C ARG A 86 12.23 13.15 -1.89
N ARG A 87 12.47 14.05 -2.85
CA ARG A 87 12.32 15.49 -2.66
C ARG A 87 10.90 15.82 -2.21
N ASP A 88 10.78 16.61 -1.15
CA ASP A 88 9.50 16.99 -0.54
C ASP A 88 9.10 18.45 -0.85
N ASN A 89 10.04 19.27 -1.35
CA ASN A 89 9.78 20.65 -1.78
C ASN A 89 10.44 20.96 -3.14
N ALA A 90 9.98 21.99 -3.80
CA ALA A 90 10.47 22.39 -5.12
C ALA A 90 11.95 22.81 -5.10
N GLU A 91 12.41 23.43 -4.01
CA GLU A 91 13.78 23.93 -3.81
C GLU A 91 14.79 22.79 -3.61
N GLY A 92 14.34 21.56 -3.31
CA GLY A 92 15.21 20.41 -3.08
C GLY A 92 16.02 20.49 -1.77
N THR A 93 15.50 21.20 -0.78
CA THR A 93 16.12 21.32 0.54
C THR A 93 15.55 20.34 1.56
N LEU A 94 14.35 19.79 1.28
CA LEU A 94 13.67 18.82 2.13
C LEU A 94 13.51 17.48 1.41
N TYR A 95 13.77 16.40 2.12
CA TYR A 95 13.68 15.04 1.60
C TYR A 95 12.93 14.12 2.56
N ASN A 96 12.12 13.25 2.01
CA ASN A 96 11.43 12.18 2.70
C ASN A 96 12.21 10.88 2.58
N ILE A 97 12.40 10.14 3.67
CA ILE A 97 12.94 8.78 3.64
C ILE A 97 11.81 7.84 3.25
N VAL A 98 11.86 7.28 2.05
CA VAL A 98 10.78 6.46 1.50
C VAL A 98 10.72 5.08 2.15
N GLY A 99 9.53 4.69 2.62
CA GLY A 99 9.29 3.36 3.16
C GLY A 99 9.79 3.12 4.60
N PHE A 100 10.14 4.19 5.32
CA PHE A 100 10.64 4.12 6.69
C PHE A 100 9.56 4.51 7.72
N GLN A 101 8.43 3.85 7.68
CA GLN A 101 7.46 3.92 8.79
C GLN A 101 8.09 3.30 10.05
N THR A 102 7.84 3.87 11.22
CA THR A 102 8.50 3.43 12.45
C THR A 102 7.71 3.81 13.70
N HIS A 103 7.77 2.95 14.72
CA HIS A 103 7.34 3.25 16.08
C HIS A 103 8.49 3.72 16.98
N LEU A 104 9.71 3.84 16.47
CA LEU A 104 10.84 4.30 17.26
C LEU A 104 10.56 5.65 17.90
N THR A 105 11.02 5.84 19.13
CA THR A 105 11.03 7.17 19.78
C THR A 105 11.83 8.16 18.93
N PHE A 106 11.56 9.46 19.06
CA PHE A 106 12.25 10.48 18.25
C PHE A 106 13.77 10.47 18.44
N GLY A 107 14.22 10.21 19.67
CA GLY A 107 15.64 10.05 19.96
C GLY A 107 16.26 8.88 19.21
N GLU A 108 15.58 7.76 19.21
CA GLU A 108 16.01 6.55 18.50
C GLU A 108 15.97 6.71 16.98
N GLN A 109 14.96 7.39 16.44
CA GLN A 109 14.91 7.70 15.01
C GLN A 109 16.16 8.50 14.60
N LYS A 110 16.50 9.55 15.34
CA LYS A 110 17.73 10.33 15.08
C LYS A 110 18.97 9.46 15.18
N ARG A 111 19.13 8.71 16.26
CA ARG A 111 20.32 7.86 16.52
C ARG A 111 20.50 6.81 15.42
N VAL A 112 19.44 6.05 15.14
CA VAL A 112 19.51 4.90 14.23
C VAL A 112 19.60 5.35 12.77
N PHE A 113 18.79 6.31 12.34
CA PHE A 113 18.80 6.75 10.94
C PHE A 113 20.06 7.53 10.58
N SER A 114 20.68 8.23 11.53
CA SER A 114 21.99 8.86 11.30
C SER A 114 23.16 7.87 11.11
N MET A 115 22.95 6.57 11.36
CA MET A 115 23.93 5.53 11.00
C MET A 115 24.01 5.30 9.48
N ILE A 116 22.97 5.69 8.74
CA ILE A 116 22.97 5.67 7.28
C ILE A 116 23.91 6.78 6.81
N PRO A 117 24.99 6.49 6.04
CA PRO A 117 26.02 7.46 5.72
C PRO A 117 25.51 8.78 5.12
N ALA A 118 24.51 8.69 4.25
CA ALA A 118 23.87 9.86 3.64
C ALA A 118 23.10 10.75 4.63
N LEU A 119 22.72 10.21 5.79
CA LEU A 119 21.93 10.90 6.80
C LEU A 119 22.73 11.28 8.05
N ARG A 120 24.03 11.02 8.05
CA ARG A 120 24.90 11.26 9.22
C ARG A 120 24.86 12.70 9.71
N GLU A 121 24.89 13.65 8.77
CA GLU A 121 24.84 15.09 9.02
C GLU A 121 23.47 15.71 8.71
N ALA A 122 22.44 14.86 8.52
CA ALA A 122 21.11 15.37 8.21
C ALA A 122 20.43 16.01 9.41
N GLU A 123 19.77 17.12 9.18
CA GLU A 123 18.86 17.72 10.13
C GLU A 123 17.48 17.10 9.99
N PHE A 124 16.99 16.46 11.06
CA PHE A 124 15.65 15.87 11.09
C PHE A 124 14.64 16.95 11.47
N VAL A 125 14.04 17.60 10.49
CA VAL A 125 13.04 18.66 10.71
C VAL A 125 11.69 18.10 11.16
N ARG A 126 11.42 16.80 10.89
CA ARG A 126 10.22 16.11 11.32
C ARG A 126 10.53 14.62 11.52
N TYR A 127 10.07 14.06 12.62
CA TYR A 127 10.15 12.64 12.91
C TYR A 127 8.90 11.91 12.40
N GLY A 128 9.08 10.65 12.03
CA GLY A 128 8.00 9.76 11.65
C GLY A 128 7.12 9.40 12.85
N VAL A 129 5.84 9.34 12.61
CA VAL A 129 4.86 8.74 13.53
C VAL A 129 4.02 7.75 12.74
N MET A 130 3.68 6.62 13.35
CA MET A 130 2.77 5.68 12.72
C MET A 130 1.38 6.27 12.67
N HIS A 131 0.79 6.25 11.49
CA HIS A 131 -0.62 6.51 11.32
C HIS A 131 -1.37 5.19 11.43
N ARG A 132 -2.45 5.19 12.19
CA ARG A 132 -3.36 4.07 12.25
C ARG A 132 -4.55 4.34 11.34
N ASN A 133 -4.78 3.45 10.40
CA ASN A 133 -5.98 3.45 9.59
C ASN A 133 -7.07 2.67 10.33
N THR A 134 -8.16 3.35 10.67
CA THR A 134 -9.35 2.70 11.20
C THR A 134 -10.20 2.20 10.02
N TYR A 135 -10.61 0.93 10.07
CA TYR A 135 -11.49 0.33 9.08
C TYR A 135 -12.52 -0.59 9.74
N LEU A 136 -13.59 -0.83 9.02
CA LEU A 136 -14.69 -1.70 9.46
C LEU A 136 -14.34 -3.17 9.24
N ASP A 137 -14.93 -4.06 10.01
CA ASP A 137 -14.99 -5.49 9.68
C ASP A 137 -16.00 -5.68 8.52
N SER A 138 -15.58 -5.17 7.35
CA SER A 138 -16.45 -5.03 6.18
C SER A 138 -17.07 -6.34 5.70
N PRO A 139 -16.37 -7.49 5.73
CA PRO A 139 -16.98 -8.75 5.33
C PRO A 139 -18.25 -9.10 6.10
N ARG A 140 -18.30 -8.75 7.38
CA ARG A 140 -19.48 -9.01 8.22
C ARG A 140 -20.54 -7.92 8.13
N LEU A 141 -20.12 -6.68 7.89
CA LEU A 141 -20.97 -5.51 7.98
C LEU A 141 -21.52 -5.06 6.64
N LEU A 142 -20.76 -5.16 5.54
CA LEU A 142 -21.09 -4.55 4.26
C LEU A 142 -21.41 -5.58 3.18
N ASP A 143 -22.28 -5.20 2.26
CA ASP A 143 -22.48 -5.91 1.01
C ASP A 143 -21.47 -5.48 -0.06
N ARG A 144 -21.49 -6.11 -1.24
CA ARG A 144 -20.58 -5.84 -2.36
C ARG A 144 -20.66 -4.42 -2.93
N TYR A 145 -21.67 -3.67 -2.56
CA TYR A 145 -21.92 -2.28 -2.94
C TYR A 145 -21.61 -1.32 -1.79
N TYR A 146 -20.88 -1.79 -0.78
CA TYR A 146 -20.48 -1.03 0.40
C TYR A 146 -21.63 -0.55 1.29
N ARG A 147 -22.84 -1.13 1.14
CA ARG A 147 -23.99 -0.82 1.98
C ARG A 147 -24.00 -1.69 3.23
N LEU A 148 -24.49 -1.12 4.32
CA LEU A 148 -24.64 -1.86 5.57
C LEU A 148 -25.71 -2.97 5.38
N LYS A 149 -25.35 -4.22 5.66
CA LYS A 149 -26.26 -5.38 5.54
C LYS A 149 -27.50 -5.24 6.40
N SER A 150 -27.36 -4.66 7.60
CA SER A 150 -28.48 -4.45 8.52
C SER A 150 -29.38 -3.27 8.15
N ASP A 151 -28.85 -2.28 7.43
CA ASP A 151 -29.64 -1.15 6.91
C ASP A 151 -29.04 -0.65 5.58
N PRO A 152 -29.55 -1.15 4.44
CA PRO A 152 -29.02 -0.77 3.13
C PRO A 152 -29.25 0.69 2.72
N ARG A 153 -29.82 1.53 3.57
CA ARG A 153 -29.89 2.99 3.38
C ARG A 153 -28.58 3.68 3.75
N ILE A 154 -27.71 2.99 4.50
CA ILE A 154 -26.43 3.48 4.95
C ILE A 154 -25.34 2.80 4.11
N ALA A 155 -24.45 3.60 3.53
CA ALA A 155 -23.29 3.12 2.81
C ALA A 155 -22.01 3.76 3.36
N PHE A 156 -20.94 3.04 3.26
CA PHE A 156 -19.57 3.50 3.58
C PHE A 156 -18.73 3.50 2.30
N ALA A 157 -17.63 4.22 2.29
CA ALA A 157 -16.77 4.28 1.11
C ALA A 157 -15.30 4.51 1.48
N GLY A 158 -14.42 4.17 0.57
CA GLY A 158 -12.99 4.43 0.70
C GLY A 158 -12.31 3.61 1.78
N GLN A 159 -11.26 4.17 2.34
CA GLN A 159 -10.35 3.49 3.26
C GLN A 159 -11.06 2.87 4.47
N MET A 160 -12.10 3.49 4.98
CA MET A 160 -12.89 2.98 6.10
C MET A 160 -13.50 1.59 5.81
N THR A 161 -13.70 1.24 4.54
CA THR A 161 -14.23 -0.07 4.14
C THR A 161 -13.14 -1.13 3.93
N GLY A 162 -11.89 -0.82 4.20
CA GLY A 162 -10.75 -1.70 3.90
C GLY A 162 -10.27 -1.62 2.46
N VAL A 163 -10.71 -0.61 1.72
CA VAL A 163 -10.22 -0.30 0.37
C VAL A 163 -9.01 0.62 0.48
N GLU A 164 -7.83 0.12 0.13
CA GLU A 164 -6.60 0.92 0.08
C GLU A 164 -6.37 1.50 -1.32
N GLY A 165 -5.75 2.69 -1.36
CA GLY A 165 -5.45 3.42 -2.58
C GLY A 165 -6.44 4.53 -2.90
N TYR A 166 -5.93 5.63 -3.47
CA TYR A 166 -6.76 6.81 -3.77
C TYR A 166 -7.78 6.55 -4.89
N VAL A 167 -7.35 5.83 -5.94
CA VAL A 167 -8.21 5.50 -7.07
C VAL A 167 -9.28 4.51 -6.65
N GLU A 168 -8.91 3.49 -5.90
CA GLU A 168 -9.81 2.48 -5.37
C GLU A 168 -10.83 3.09 -4.40
N SER A 169 -10.37 3.99 -3.53
CA SER A 169 -11.25 4.71 -2.60
C SER A 169 -12.27 5.59 -3.34
N CYS A 170 -11.82 6.30 -4.38
CA CYS A 170 -12.70 7.07 -5.25
C CYS A 170 -13.71 6.16 -5.97
N ALA A 171 -13.27 5.04 -6.53
CA ALA A 171 -14.14 4.09 -7.23
C ALA A 171 -15.17 3.47 -6.28
N SER A 172 -14.80 3.13 -5.04
CA SER A 172 -15.74 2.61 -4.04
C SER A 172 -16.80 3.64 -3.66
N GLY A 173 -16.41 4.92 -3.52
CA GLY A 173 -17.33 6.01 -3.25
C GLY A 173 -18.30 6.27 -4.41
N PHE A 174 -17.78 6.23 -5.63
CA PHE A 174 -18.60 6.34 -6.84
C PHE A 174 -19.63 5.22 -6.92
N LEU A 175 -19.22 3.97 -6.71
CA LEU A 175 -20.13 2.83 -6.71
C LEU A 175 -21.19 2.94 -5.62
N ALA A 176 -20.79 3.25 -4.38
CA ALA A 176 -21.72 3.42 -3.28
C ALA A 176 -22.76 4.52 -3.56
N GLY A 177 -22.33 5.64 -4.14
CA GLY A 177 -23.21 6.75 -4.52
C GLY A 177 -24.21 6.36 -5.62
N ILE A 178 -23.75 5.69 -6.68
CA ILE A 178 -24.63 5.20 -7.76
C ILE A 178 -25.65 4.22 -7.20
N GLU A 179 -25.23 3.27 -6.41
CA GLU A 179 -26.11 2.24 -5.84
C GLU A 179 -27.18 2.84 -4.91
N LEU A 180 -26.83 3.84 -4.11
CA LEU A 180 -27.82 4.57 -3.32
C LEU A 180 -28.81 5.35 -4.20
N ALA A 181 -28.34 6.00 -5.27
CA ALA A 181 -29.21 6.72 -6.21
C ALA A 181 -30.15 5.77 -6.94
N ARG A 182 -29.66 4.63 -7.44
CA ARG A 182 -30.48 3.58 -8.08
C ARG A 182 -31.56 3.07 -7.13
N ARG A 183 -31.18 2.78 -5.90
CA ARG A 183 -32.12 2.36 -4.86
C ARG A 183 -33.22 3.39 -4.63
N LEU A 184 -32.90 4.68 -4.52
CA LEU A 184 -33.86 5.76 -4.34
C LEU A 184 -34.83 5.87 -5.53
N LYS A 185 -34.38 5.53 -6.73
CA LYS A 185 -35.22 5.48 -7.95
C LYS A 185 -35.93 4.15 -8.16
N GLY A 186 -35.79 3.19 -7.23
CA GLY A 186 -36.40 1.86 -7.36
C GLY A 186 -35.79 0.98 -8.47
N GLN A 187 -34.57 1.31 -8.92
CA GLN A 187 -33.83 0.55 -9.93
C GLN A 187 -33.08 -0.63 -9.29
N ALA A 188 -32.83 -1.67 -10.07
CA ALA A 188 -32.01 -2.81 -9.65
C ALA A 188 -30.55 -2.38 -9.47
N PRO A 189 -29.78 -3.01 -8.57
CA PRO A 189 -28.35 -2.78 -8.45
C PRO A 189 -27.62 -3.07 -9.76
N LEU A 190 -26.49 -2.38 -10.00
CA LEU A 190 -25.60 -2.69 -11.13
C LEU A 190 -25.03 -4.09 -10.99
N ASP A 191 -25.05 -4.86 -12.07
CA ASP A 191 -24.28 -6.11 -12.10
C ASP A 191 -22.84 -5.84 -12.45
N LEU A 192 -22.00 -5.79 -11.42
CA LEU A 192 -20.53 -5.61 -11.53
C LEU A 192 -19.84 -6.96 -11.36
N PRO A 193 -19.48 -7.63 -12.47
CA PRO A 193 -18.87 -8.95 -12.41
C PRO A 193 -17.50 -8.91 -11.74
N ARG A 194 -17.11 -10.04 -11.14
CA ARG A 194 -15.80 -10.23 -10.51
C ARG A 194 -14.61 -10.12 -11.48
N GLU A 195 -14.87 -10.15 -12.78
CA GLU A 195 -13.89 -9.93 -13.85
C GLU A 195 -13.47 -8.46 -13.97
N THR A 196 -14.21 -7.55 -13.36
CA THR A 196 -13.86 -6.14 -13.26
C THR A 196 -13.11 -5.84 -11.95
N ALA A 197 -12.18 -4.89 -11.98
CA ALA A 197 -11.42 -4.51 -10.80
C ALA A 197 -12.32 -4.02 -9.65
N ILE A 198 -13.31 -3.17 -9.98
CA ILE A 198 -14.26 -2.62 -9.00
C ILE A 198 -15.22 -3.71 -8.46
N GLY A 199 -15.69 -4.62 -9.31
CA GLY A 199 -16.54 -5.74 -8.90
C GLY A 199 -15.78 -6.74 -8.02
N ALA A 200 -14.53 -7.08 -8.39
CA ALA A 200 -13.68 -7.96 -7.60
C ALA A 200 -13.38 -7.37 -6.21
N LEU A 201 -13.11 -6.06 -6.14
CA LEU A 201 -12.84 -5.39 -4.86
C LEU A 201 -14.09 -5.35 -3.97
N GLY A 202 -15.26 -5.04 -4.53
CA GLY A 202 -16.54 -5.09 -3.80
C GLY A 202 -16.85 -6.48 -3.25
N LEU A 203 -16.57 -7.53 -4.03
CA LEU A 203 -16.71 -8.91 -3.58
C LEU A 203 -15.69 -9.27 -2.48
N TYR A 204 -14.45 -8.78 -2.56
CA TYR A 204 -13.45 -9.00 -1.51
C TYR A 204 -13.88 -8.39 -0.17
N VAL A 205 -14.28 -7.12 -0.17
CA VAL A 205 -14.66 -6.44 1.07
C VAL A 205 -15.95 -6.97 1.70
N SER A 206 -16.77 -7.73 0.96
CA SER A 206 -18.02 -8.31 1.45
C SER A 206 -17.95 -9.83 1.68
N ASN A 207 -16.76 -10.44 1.51
CA ASN A 207 -16.60 -11.88 1.56
C ASN A 207 -16.44 -12.39 3.01
N GLU A 208 -17.50 -12.91 3.57
CA GLU A 208 -17.55 -13.45 4.95
C GLU A 208 -16.62 -14.65 5.19
N SER A 209 -16.14 -15.31 4.13
CA SER A 209 -15.18 -16.42 4.28
C SER A 209 -13.76 -15.97 4.60
N VAL A 210 -13.48 -14.66 4.55
CA VAL A 210 -12.18 -14.09 4.92
C VAL A 210 -12.09 -14.00 6.44
N ALA A 211 -11.33 -14.90 7.05
CA ALA A 211 -11.21 -15.00 8.51
C ALA A 211 -10.40 -13.86 9.13
N ASP A 212 -9.37 -13.39 8.43
CA ASP A 212 -8.49 -12.28 8.87
C ASP A 212 -8.52 -11.19 7.80
N PHE A 213 -9.57 -10.37 7.84
CA PHE A 213 -9.79 -9.31 6.86
C PHE A 213 -8.71 -8.23 7.01
N GLN A 214 -8.03 -7.94 5.91
CA GLN A 214 -7.03 -6.89 5.84
C GLN A 214 -7.39 -5.89 4.72
N PRO A 215 -7.19 -4.60 4.95
CA PRO A 215 -7.31 -3.61 3.89
C PRO A 215 -6.39 -3.95 2.71
N MET A 216 -6.86 -3.72 1.49
CA MET A 216 -6.13 -4.13 0.29
C MET A 216 -6.32 -3.16 -0.87
N ASN A 217 -5.24 -2.93 -1.63
CA ASN A 217 -5.33 -2.34 -2.97
C ASN A 217 -5.85 -3.38 -3.95
N VAL A 218 -6.56 -2.93 -4.99
CA VAL A 218 -6.93 -3.81 -6.09
C VAL A 218 -5.69 -4.42 -6.74
N ASN A 219 -5.75 -5.71 -7.03
CA ASN A 219 -4.66 -6.40 -7.71
C ASN A 219 -5.20 -7.54 -8.58
N PHE A 220 -4.40 -8.00 -9.52
CA PHE A 220 -4.80 -9.07 -10.45
C PHE A 220 -5.04 -10.43 -9.79
N GLY A 221 -4.66 -10.61 -8.52
CA GLY A 221 -4.88 -11.85 -7.77
C GLY A 221 -6.34 -12.08 -7.38
N ILE A 222 -7.13 -11.02 -7.24
CA ILE A 222 -8.57 -11.12 -6.89
C ILE A 222 -9.47 -11.17 -8.13
N ILE A 223 -8.92 -10.92 -9.31
CA ILE A 223 -9.63 -11.01 -10.59
C ILE A 223 -9.52 -12.44 -11.13
N PRO A 224 -10.63 -13.06 -11.59
CA PRO A 224 -10.58 -14.41 -12.15
C PRO A 224 -9.57 -14.54 -13.28
N PRO A 225 -8.88 -15.67 -13.38
CA PRO A 225 -7.93 -15.90 -14.47
C PRO A 225 -8.64 -15.86 -15.85
N LEU A 226 -7.84 -15.74 -16.89
CA LEU A 226 -8.30 -15.96 -18.25
C LEU A 226 -8.60 -17.45 -18.45
N ASP A 227 -9.49 -17.76 -19.37
CA ASP A 227 -9.86 -19.13 -19.77
C ASP A 227 -8.78 -19.84 -20.62
N HIS A 228 -7.76 -19.09 -21.02
CA HIS A 228 -6.64 -19.56 -21.80
C HIS A 228 -5.30 -19.12 -21.21
N ARG A 229 -4.21 -19.76 -21.66
CA ARG A 229 -2.85 -19.49 -21.18
C ARG A 229 -2.21 -18.35 -21.98
N VAL A 230 -1.79 -17.30 -21.28
CA VAL A 230 -1.02 -16.18 -21.85
C VAL A 230 0.42 -16.24 -21.36
N LYS A 231 1.37 -16.13 -22.29
CA LYS A 231 2.81 -16.13 -21.97
C LYS A 231 3.26 -14.74 -21.51
N GLY A 232 3.86 -14.70 -20.34
CA GLY A 232 4.40 -13.46 -19.74
C GLY A 232 3.39 -12.70 -18.88
N LYS A 233 3.85 -12.29 -17.68
CA LYS A 233 3.00 -11.59 -16.67
C LYS A 233 2.38 -10.31 -17.24
N ARG A 234 3.17 -9.52 -17.99
CA ARG A 234 2.72 -8.25 -18.57
C ARG A 234 1.56 -8.45 -19.55
N ASN A 235 1.70 -9.42 -20.46
CA ASN A 235 0.67 -9.72 -21.46
C ASN A 235 -0.60 -10.24 -20.77
N LYS A 236 -0.45 -11.17 -19.81
CA LYS A 236 -1.58 -11.68 -19.03
C LYS A 236 -2.35 -10.55 -18.34
N ASN A 237 -1.63 -9.62 -17.70
CA ASN A 237 -2.26 -8.50 -17.02
C ASN A 237 -2.95 -7.54 -17.99
N ALA A 238 -2.36 -7.32 -19.18
CA ALA A 238 -2.98 -6.50 -20.22
C ALA A 238 -4.30 -7.10 -20.72
N GLU A 239 -4.36 -8.40 -20.96
CA GLU A 239 -5.59 -9.08 -21.39
C GLU A 239 -6.67 -9.07 -20.29
N LEU A 240 -6.27 -9.27 -19.01
CA LEU A 240 -7.19 -9.13 -17.88
C LEU A 240 -7.78 -7.72 -17.80
N SER A 241 -6.96 -6.69 -18.02
CA SER A 241 -7.42 -5.30 -18.03
C SER A 241 -8.36 -5.02 -19.21
N GLN A 242 -8.03 -5.52 -20.42
CA GLN A 242 -8.90 -5.37 -21.60
C GLN A 242 -10.25 -6.04 -21.39
N ARG A 243 -10.28 -7.26 -20.84
CA ARG A 243 -11.52 -7.95 -20.49
C ARG A 243 -12.35 -7.12 -19.52
N SER A 244 -11.74 -6.59 -18.47
CA SER A 244 -12.41 -5.76 -17.47
C SER A 244 -13.02 -4.50 -18.10
N LEU A 245 -12.27 -3.80 -18.95
CA LEU A 245 -12.74 -2.60 -19.64
C LEU A 245 -13.89 -2.91 -20.62
N ALA A 246 -13.79 -3.99 -21.39
CA ALA A 246 -14.85 -4.41 -22.30
C ALA A 246 -16.17 -4.70 -21.57
N ILE A 247 -16.11 -5.31 -20.38
CA ILE A 247 -17.29 -5.54 -19.53
C ILE A 247 -17.85 -4.20 -19.03
N LEU A 248 -17.00 -3.29 -18.56
CA LEU A 248 -17.45 -1.98 -18.07
C LEU A 248 -18.09 -1.15 -19.18
N ASP A 249 -17.62 -1.25 -20.42
CA ASP A 249 -18.26 -0.57 -21.56
C ASP A 249 -19.68 -1.06 -21.81
N THR A 250 -20.00 -2.32 -21.52
CA THR A 250 -21.37 -2.84 -21.69
C THR A 250 -22.36 -2.31 -20.67
N ILE A 251 -21.89 -1.91 -19.48
CA ILE A 251 -22.75 -1.39 -18.40
C ILE A 251 -22.72 0.14 -18.29
N LYS A 252 -21.88 0.80 -19.09
CA LYS A 252 -21.69 2.25 -19.06
C LYS A 252 -22.99 3.02 -19.27
N GLU A 253 -23.80 2.63 -20.25
CA GLU A 253 -25.07 3.29 -20.54
C GLU A 253 -26.07 3.15 -19.38
N GLU A 254 -26.03 2.03 -18.67
CA GLU A 254 -26.85 1.81 -17.49
C GLU A 254 -26.46 2.75 -16.32
N VAL A 255 -25.17 3.03 -16.19
CA VAL A 255 -24.65 4.02 -15.22
C VAL A 255 -25.05 5.45 -15.61
N LEU A 256 -24.96 5.78 -16.90
CA LEU A 256 -25.28 7.12 -17.40
C LEU A 256 -26.79 7.42 -17.45
N SER A 257 -27.65 6.43 -17.33
CA SER A 257 -29.12 6.58 -17.32
C SER A 257 -29.68 6.93 -15.94
N LEU A 258 -28.84 7.25 -14.98
CA LEU A 258 -29.20 7.66 -13.62
C LEU A 258 -29.87 9.09 -13.56
#